data_e2446be46e6810826403aa82341cf4e8
#
_entry.id   e2446be46e6810826403aa82341cf4e8
#
_cell.length_a   1.000
_cell.length_b   1.000
_cell.length_c   1.000
_cell.angle_alpha   90.00
_cell.angle_beta   90.00
_cell.angle_gamma   90.00
#
_symmetry.space_group_name_H-M   'P 1'
#
loop_
_entity.id
_entity.type
_entity.pdbx_description
1 polymer ?
#
loop_
_entity_poly.entity_id
_entity_poly.type
_entity_poly.pdbx_seq_one_letter_code
_entity_poly.pdbx_strand_id
1 'polypeptide(L)'
;MEQIHRRFTTEQVKLLFKAYCQGTLARLAVQQTLGIGKARFFTLLKQYRQNPEGFYLVYKRTTRSRLSARAEAEIESELILEKELVDDPTLPITTYNYSAVRDRLAKRDVTVSLPTIITRAQSLDCYLPHPRRKVHDREVVTTAVGALIQHDASHHRWSPYTNERWALITSLDDFSRKLLYAELFEQETTWTHIRAAEALMHDYGIPLRYYVDSLRVFRFVQSRDSFWRKHIVQTDETDPQWKQVMKILGVEVSYALSPQAKGKVERPYRWLQDRIVRTCAIEKLTTIDEVRGVLKDEMDRYNNHQVHSTTGEIPSIRFEKARREGNSLFRHVVLPKPYTSTKDVFCLREKRMVNGYRKISLFNHEIVVPKVPLREEVEVHLIPDTMRGALDIRIWWDNHMVHSVTYPLKEFPRVHF
;
A
#
# COMPACT_ATOMS: atom_id res chain seq x y z
N MET A 1 -17.27 12.27 -37.04
CA MET A 1 -16.55 13.11 -38.02
C MET A 1 -15.44 13.85 -37.30
N GLU A 2 -14.22 13.70 -37.78
CA GLU A 2 -13.07 14.45 -37.26
C GLU A 2 -13.21 15.96 -37.46
N GLN A 3 -12.79 16.74 -36.49
CA GLN A 3 -12.93 18.21 -36.52
C GLN A 3 -11.97 18.82 -37.56
N ILE A 4 -12.42 19.84 -38.31
CA ILE A 4 -11.68 20.46 -39.44
C ILE A 4 -10.25 20.84 -39.05
N HIS A 5 -10.05 21.46 -37.88
CA HIS A 5 -8.72 21.91 -37.39
C HIS A 5 -7.74 20.79 -37.12
N ARG A 6 -8.17 19.53 -37.08
CA ARG A 6 -7.29 18.36 -36.97
C ARG A 6 -6.84 17.84 -38.34
N ARG A 7 -7.58 18.18 -39.38
CA ARG A 7 -7.35 17.70 -40.76
C ARG A 7 -6.70 18.75 -41.65
N PHE A 8 -6.99 20.03 -41.41
CA PHE A 8 -6.55 21.12 -42.26
C PHE A 8 -5.95 22.25 -41.43
N THR A 9 -4.88 22.86 -41.94
CA THR A 9 -4.32 24.09 -41.36
C THR A 9 -5.22 25.29 -41.70
N THR A 10 -5.09 26.35 -40.92
CA THR A 10 -5.79 27.61 -41.16
C THR A 10 -5.53 28.13 -42.58
N GLU A 11 -4.27 28.05 -43.05
CA GLU A 11 -3.91 28.53 -44.39
C GLU A 11 -4.53 27.69 -45.53
N GLN A 12 -4.62 26.38 -45.36
CA GLN A 12 -5.30 25.52 -46.32
C GLN A 12 -6.78 25.88 -46.46
N VAL A 13 -7.46 26.19 -45.34
CA VAL A 13 -8.88 26.60 -45.39
C VAL A 13 -9.03 28.00 -45.98
N LYS A 14 -8.11 28.94 -45.70
CA LYS A 14 -8.07 30.26 -46.35
C LYS A 14 -7.98 30.12 -47.88
N LEU A 15 -7.07 29.28 -48.38
CA LEU A 15 -6.90 29.03 -49.80
C LEU A 15 -8.20 28.51 -50.46
N LEU A 16 -8.89 27.55 -49.82
CA LEU A 16 -10.16 27.02 -50.32
C LEU A 16 -11.25 28.07 -50.36
N PHE A 17 -11.36 28.91 -49.33
CA PHE A 17 -12.36 30.01 -49.31
C PHE A 17 -11.99 31.12 -50.27
N LYS A 18 -10.71 31.42 -50.48
CA LYS A 18 -10.25 32.37 -51.50
C LYS A 18 -10.64 31.90 -52.91
N ALA A 19 -10.37 30.63 -53.22
CA ALA A 19 -10.72 30.03 -54.52
C ALA A 19 -12.25 30.00 -54.74
N TYR A 20 -13.04 29.72 -53.70
CA TYR A 20 -14.50 29.83 -53.77
C TYR A 20 -14.96 31.27 -54.03
N CYS A 21 -14.41 32.25 -53.32
CA CYS A 21 -14.76 33.65 -53.51
C CYS A 21 -14.38 34.19 -54.91
N GLN A 22 -13.33 33.64 -55.51
CA GLN A 22 -12.88 33.95 -56.86
C GLN A 22 -13.65 33.19 -57.97
N GLY A 23 -14.59 32.30 -57.57
CA GLY A 23 -15.38 31.50 -58.53
C GLY A 23 -14.63 30.31 -59.14
N THR A 24 -13.38 30.05 -58.74
CA THR A 24 -12.57 28.93 -59.25
C THR A 24 -12.94 27.57 -58.68
N LEU A 25 -13.58 27.54 -57.52
CA LEU A 25 -14.09 26.32 -56.89
C LEU A 25 -15.59 26.44 -56.56
N ALA A 26 -16.35 25.38 -56.87
CA ALA A 26 -17.76 25.30 -56.50
C ALA A 26 -17.92 25.03 -55.00
N ARG A 27 -19.00 25.54 -54.40
CA ARG A 27 -19.31 25.33 -52.98
C ARG A 27 -19.25 23.86 -52.57
N LEU A 28 -19.88 22.98 -53.38
CA LEU A 28 -19.94 21.55 -53.09
C LEU A 28 -18.53 20.91 -53.00
N ALA A 29 -17.63 21.31 -53.87
CA ALA A 29 -16.25 20.85 -53.86
C ALA A 29 -15.54 21.23 -52.57
N VAL A 30 -15.69 22.49 -52.11
CA VAL A 30 -15.09 22.94 -50.84
C VAL A 30 -15.70 22.22 -49.61
N GLN A 31 -17.04 22.03 -49.66
CA GLN A 31 -17.72 21.29 -48.57
C GLN A 31 -17.28 19.83 -48.50
N GLN A 32 -17.13 19.15 -49.63
CA GLN A 32 -16.64 17.76 -49.69
C GLN A 32 -15.18 17.65 -49.22
N THR A 33 -14.31 18.55 -49.69
CA THR A 33 -12.91 18.58 -49.26
C THR A 33 -12.79 18.76 -47.76
N LEU A 34 -13.50 19.74 -47.19
CA LEU A 34 -13.47 20.01 -45.77
C LEU A 34 -14.29 19.01 -44.91
N GLY A 35 -15.16 18.20 -45.53
CA GLY A 35 -16.05 17.28 -44.84
C GLY A 35 -17.09 18.00 -43.98
N ILE A 36 -17.64 19.16 -44.44
CA ILE A 36 -18.57 19.98 -43.65
C ILE A 36 -19.91 20.16 -44.32
N GLY A 37 -20.93 20.27 -43.48
CA GLY A 37 -22.28 20.59 -43.96
C GLY A 37 -22.45 22.06 -44.35
N LYS A 38 -23.56 22.35 -45.08
CA LYS A 38 -23.91 23.69 -45.62
C LYS A 38 -23.89 24.80 -44.57
N ALA A 39 -24.47 24.57 -43.39
CA ALA A 39 -24.52 25.56 -42.30
C ALA A 39 -23.12 25.95 -41.81
N ARG A 40 -22.27 24.95 -41.57
CA ARG A 40 -20.89 25.17 -41.11
C ARG A 40 -20.03 25.87 -42.15
N PHE A 41 -20.21 25.54 -43.43
CA PHE A 41 -19.54 26.22 -44.54
C PHE A 41 -19.83 27.72 -44.52
N PHE A 42 -21.11 28.13 -44.49
CA PHE A 42 -21.47 29.54 -44.48
C PHE A 42 -21.05 30.29 -43.21
N THR A 43 -21.05 29.61 -42.08
CA THR A 43 -20.52 30.19 -40.85
C THR A 43 -19.03 30.54 -40.97
N LEU A 44 -18.21 29.61 -41.43
CA LEU A 44 -16.77 29.82 -41.63
C LEU A 44 -16.48 30.81 -42.74
N LEU A 45 -17.24 30.76 -43.84
CA LEU A 45 -17.13 31.71 -44.94
C LEU A 45 -17.46 33.14 -44.50
N LYS A 46 -18.48 33.33 -43.69
CA LYS A 46 -18.81 34.64 -43.10
C LYS A 46 -17.63 35.17 -42.25
N GLN A 47 -17.05 34.34 -41.40
CA GLN A 47 -15.87 34.72 -40.60
C GLN A 47 -14.68 35.10 -41.51
N TYR A 48 -14.41 34.30 -42.54
CA TYR A 48 -13.34 34.58 -43.48
C TYR A 48 -13.56 35.91 -44.21
N ARG A 49 -14.81 36.19 -44.72
CA ARG A 49 -15.13 37.43 -45.41
C ARG A 49 -15.03 38.67 -44.53
N GLN A 50 -15.36 38.54 -43.23
CA GLN A 50 -15.24 39.64 -42.26
C GLN A 50 -13.81 40.07 -41.98
N ASN A 51 -12.87 39.11 -41.89
CA ASN A 51 -11.46 39.39 -41.69
C ASN A 51 -10.60 38.25 -42.29
N PRO A 52 -10.24 38.34 -43.60
CA PRO A 52 -9.45 37.31 -44.26
C PRO A 52 -8.05 37.09 -43.64
N GLU A 53 -7.38 38.16 -43.24
CA GLU A 53 -6.05 38.09 -42.65
C GLU A 53 -6.08 37.50 -41.25
N GLY A 54 -7.02 37.91 -40.41
CA GLY A 54 -7.22 37.44 -39.06
C GLY A 54 -8.07 36.17 -38.93
N PHE A 55 -8.46 35.53 -40.07
CA PHE A 55 -9.22 34.29 -39.98
C PHE A 55 -8.42 33.16 -39.39
N TYR A 56 -8.96 32.50 -38.34
CA TYR A 56 -8.32 31.42 -37.60
C TYR A 56 -9.29 30.27 -37.37
N LEU A 57 -8.82 29.04 -37.58
CA LEU A 57 -9.61 27.82 -37.35
C LEU A 57 -9.57 27.31 -35.93
N VAL A 58 -9.05 28.09 -34.97
CA VAL A 58 -8.95 27.64 -33.60
C VAL A 58 -10.32 27.58 -32.95
N TYR A 59 -10.75 26.39 -32.60
CA TYR A 59 -11.92 26.17 -31.76
C TYR A 59 -11.63 26.60 -30.33
N LYS A 60 -11.84 27.85 -30.02
CA LYS A 60 -11.87 28.30 -28.61
C LYS A 60 -13.22 27.85 -28.05
N ARG A 61 -13.18 26.83 -27.21
CA ARG A 61 -14.34 26.42 -26.44
C ARG A 61 -14.67 27.50 -25.43
N THR A 62 -15.63 28.32 -25.70
CA THR A 62 -16.12 29.38 -24.79
C THR A 62 -17.15 28.87 -23.79
N THR A 63 -17.07 27.58 -23.41
CA THR A 63 -17.89 27.08 -22.32
C THR A 63 -17.36 27.66 -21.02
N ARG A 64 -18.16 28.46 -20.34
CA ARG A 64 -17.92 28.93 -18.97
C ARG A 64 -17.57 27.71 -18.09
N SER A 65 -16.65 27.89 -17.15
CA SER A 65 -16.42 26.92 -16.10
C SER A 65 -17.75 26.50 -15.47
N ARG A 66 -17.98 25.18 -15.35
CA ARG A 66 -19.17 24.66 -14.68
C ARG A 66 -19.02 24.68 -13.16
N LEU A 67 -17.84 25.06 -12.66
CA LEU A 67 -17.57 25.12 -11.25
C LEU A 67 -18.12 26.42 -10.66
N SER A 68 -18.67 26.33 -9.45
CA SER A 68 -19.08 27.49 -8.69
C SER A 68 -17.87 28.31 -8.25
N ALA A 69 -18.05 29.59 -7.96
CA ALA A 69 -16.99 30.43 -7.41
C ALA A 69 -16.42 29.86 -6.09
N ARG A 70 -17.25 29.24 -5.26
CA ARG A 70 -16.83 28.53 -4.05
C ARG A 70 -15.90 27.37 -4.38
N ALA A 71 -16.26 26.54 -5.34
CA ALA A 71 -15.42 25.38 -5.72
C ALA A 71 -14.07 25.82 -6.31
N GLU A 72 -14.03 26.90 -7.10
CA GLU A 72 -12.77 27.45 -7.61
C GLU A 72 -11.88 27.97 -6.47
N ALA A 73 -12.44 28.69 -5.49
CA ALA A 73 -11.70 29.17 -4.33
C ALA A 73 -11.16 28.04 -3.44
N GLU A 74 -11.94 26.98 -3.23
CA GLU A 74 -11.49 25.80 -2.49
C GLU A 74 -10.34 25.07 -3.22
N ILE A 75 -10.40 24.94 -4.57
CA ILE A 75 -9.31 24.36 -5.37
C ILE A 75 -8.04 25.19 -5.24
N GLU A 76 -8.16 26.51 -5.33
CA GLU A 76 -7.04 27.44 -5.20
C GLU A 76 -6.38 27.33 -3.82
N SER A 77 -7.18 27.38 -2.75
CA SER A 77 -6.71 27.22 -1.37
C SER A 77 -5.96 25.90 -1.15
N GLU A 78 -6.49 24.81 -1.66
CA GLU A 78 -5.86 23.49 -1.54
C GLU A 78 -4.55 23.38 -2.35
N LEU A 79 -4.46 24.03 -3.50
CA LEU A 79 -3.24 24.06 -4.30
C LEU A 79 -2.16 24.95 -3.65
N ILE A 80 -2.54 26.05 -3.02
CA ILE A 80 -1.62 26.89 -2.25
C ILE A 80 -1.07 26.10 -1.05
N LEU A 81 -1.93 25.45 -0.28
CA LEU A 81 -1.52 24.57 0.82
C LEU A 81 -0.55 23.48 0.34
N GLU A 82 -0.85 22.85 -0.80
CA GLU A 82 0.02 21.81 -1.38
C GLU A 82 1.38 22.39 -1.79
N LYS A 83 1.42 23.64 -2.26
CA LYS A 83 2.66 24.34 -2.59
C LYS A 83 3.49 24.63 -1.35
N GLU A 84 2.87 25.13 -0.28
CA GLU A 84 3.54 25.36 1.00
C GLU A 84 4.21 24.09 1.53
N LEU A 85 3.54 22.92 1.42
CA LEU A 85 4.11 21.65 1.83
C LEU A 85 5.32 21.24 0.99
N VAL A 86 5.33 21.55 -0.30
CA VAL A 86 6.44 21.21 -1.21
C VAL A 86 7.61 22.18 -1.08
N ASP A 87 7.33 23.45 -0.81
CA ASP A 87 8.33 24.52 -0.69
C ASP A 87 8.99 24.54 0.69
N ASP A 88 8.41 23.88 1.71
CA ASP A 88 9.00 23.81 3.05
C ASP A 88 10.16 22.79 3.09
N PRO A 89 11.43 23.26 3.23
CA PRO A 89 12.61 22.38 3.23
C PRO A 89 12.70 21.48 4.47
N THR A 90 11.91 21.72 5.50
CA THR A 90 11.88 20.90 6.72
C THR A 90 11.03 19.65 6.55
N LEU A 91 10.13 19.64 5.54
CA LEU A 91 9.26 18.53 5.23
C LEU A 91 9.89 17.61 4.17
N PRO A 92 9.76 16.29 4.30
CA PRO A 92 10.25 15.33 3.30
C PRO A 92 9.29 15.19 2.11
N ILE A 93 8.68 16.30 1.66
CA ILE A 93 7.68 16.37 0.59
C ILE A 93 8.27 17.14 -0.58
N THR A 94 8.59 16.46 -1.68
CA THR A 94 9.30 17.08 -2.82
C THR A 94 8.48 17.14 -4.11
N THR A 95 7.24 16.64 -4.10
CA THR A 95 6.40 16.56 -5.30
C THR A 95 4.95 16.85 -4.98
N TYR A 96 4.21 17.44 -5.92
CA TYR A 96 2.77 17.67 -5.78
C TYR A 96 1.98 16.36 -5.91
N ASN A 97 0.93 16.20 -5.07
CA ASN A 97 0.00 15.06 -5.16
C ASN A 97 -1.44 15.54 -5.42
N TYR A 98 -1.79 15.75 -6.69
CA TYR A 98 -3.12 16.25 -7.07
C TYR A 98 -4.26 15.28 -6.73
N SER A 99 -3.97 13.98 -6.57
CA SER A 99 -4.98 13.04 -6.09
C SER A 99 -5.26 13.22 -4.60
N ALA A 100 -4.26 13.58 -3.79
CA ALA A 100 -4.47 13.95 -2.40
C ALA A 100 -5.27 15.25 -2.28
N VAL A 101 -4.96 16.26 -3.11
CA VAL A 101 -5.76 17.51 -3.22
C VAL A 101 -7.21 17.19 -3.54
N ARG A 102 -7.48 16.36 -4.56
CA ARG A 102 -8.84 15.94 -4.91
C ARG A 102 -9.57 15.31 -3.74
N ASP A 103 -8.90 14.46 -3.00
CA ASP A 103 -9.50 13.71 -1.90
C ASP A 103 -9.79 14.61 -0.70
N ARG A 104 -8.95 15.63 -0.44
CA ARG A 104 -9.24 16.68 0.59
C ARG A 104 -10.42 17.56 0.18
N LEU A 105 -10.52 17.94 -1.11
CA LEU A 105 -11.67 18.66 -1.64
C LEU A 105 -12.97 17.84 -1.50
N ALA A 106 -12.92 16.54 -1.78
CA ALA A 106 -14.08 15.66 -1.63
C ALA A 106 -14.57 15.57 -0.17
N LYS A 107 -13.69 15.62 0.83
CA LYS A 107 -14.05 15.69 2.25
C LYS A 107 -14.81 16.99 2.61
N ARG A 108 -14.72 18.04 1.77
CA ARG A 108 -15.43 19.33 1.91
C ARG A 108 -16.60 19.45 0.91
N ASP A 109 -17.10 18.33 0.41
CA ASP A 109 -18.20 18.27 -0.58
C ASP A 109 -17.90 18.94 -1.92
N VAL A 110 -16.62 19.14 -2.26
CA VAL A 110 -16.20 19.68 -3.55
C VAL A 110 -15.72 18.55 -4.45
N THR A 111 -16.59 18.11 -5.35
CA THR A 111 -16.28 17.03 -6.30
C THR A 111 -15.77 17.59 -7.61
N VAL A 112 -14.49 17.34 -7.91
CA VAL A 112 -13.83 17.79 -9.15
C VAL A 112 -12.98 16.69 -9.77
N SER A 113 -12.81 16.77 -11.10
CA SER A 113 -11.96 15.81 -11.81
C SER A 113 -10.47 16.14 -11.62
N LEU A 114 -9.62 15.12 -11.62
CA LEU A 114 -8.17 15.31 -11.53
C LEU A 114 -7.61 16.19 -12.67
N PRO A 115 -8.04 16.06 -13.95
CA PRO A 115 -7.61 16.98 -15.01
C PRO A 115 -7.96 18.44 -14.74
N THR A 116 -9.08 18.71 -14.08
CA THR A 116 -9.48 20.09 -13.70
C THR A 116 -8.51 20.66 -12.68
N ILE A 117 -8.15 19.90 -11.63
CA ILE A 117 -7.17 20.31 -10.62
C ILE A 117 -5.82 20.57 -11.28
N ILE A 118 -5.34 19.66 -12.13
CA ILE A 118 -4.06 19.82 -12.85
C ILE A 118 -4.07 21.10 -13.73
N THR A 119 -5.18 21.38 -14.41
CA THR A 119 -5.29 22.62 -15.22
C THR A 119 -5.20 23.87 -14.33
N ARG A 120 -5.81 23.87 -13.16
CA ARG A 120 -5.68 24.99 -12.19
C ARG A 120 -4.27 25.08 -11.60
N ALA A 121 -3.67 23.94 -11.28
CA ALA A 121 -2.29 23.89 -10.81
C ALA A 121 -1.31 24.50 -11.82
N GLN A 122 -1.50 24.24 -13.11
CA GLN A 122 -0.71 24.82 -14.19
C GLN A 122 -0.90 26.34 -14.30
N SER A 123 -2.10 26.84 -14.05
CA SER A 123 -2.38 28.29 -14.08
C SER A 123 -1.85 29.04 -12.83
N LEU A 124 -1.63 28.34 -11.73
CA LEU A 124 -1.13 28.89 -10.45
C LEU A 124 0.36 28.61 -10.19
N ASP A 125 1.08 28.12 -11.20
CA ASP A 125 2.49 27.73 -11.08
C ASP A 125 2.76 26.73 -9.94
N CYS A 126 1.82 25.81 -9.75
CA CYS A 126 1.88 24.71 -8.79
C CYS A 126 1.99 23.36 -9.53
N TYR A 127 2.69 23.30 -10.67
CA TYR A 127 2.78 22.11 -11.50
C TYR A 127 4.22 21.68 -11.75
N LEU A 128 4.53 20.45 -11.36
CA LEU A 128 5.78 19.77 -11.73
C LEU A 128 5.46 18.54 -12.58
N PRO A 129 6.00 18.45 -13.81
CA PRO A 129 5.77 17.29 -14.67
C PRO A 129 6.47 16.05 -14.11
N HIS A 130 5.74 14.94 -14.02
CA HIS A 130 6.35 13.67 -13.66
C HIS A 130 7.06 13.04 -14.86
N PRO A 131 8.31 12.59 -14.74
CA PRO A 131 9.01 11.88 -15.80
C PRO A 131 8.26 10.56 -16.13
N ARG A 132 8.10 10.29 -17.41
CA ARG A 132 7.54 9.01 -17.87
C ARG A 132 8.50 7.89 -17.51
N ARG A 133 8.07 6.93 -16.68
CA ARG A 133 8.84 5.74 -16.34
C ARG A 133 8.64 4.66 -17.40
N LYS A 134 9.74 3.96 -17.76
CA LYS A 134 9.64 2.75 -18.58
C LYS A 134 8.86 1.67 -17.79
N VAL A 135 7.89 1.05 -18.43
CA VAL A 135 7.16 -0.09 -17.88
C VAL A 135 8.05 -1.32 -18.00
N HIS A 136 8.22 -2.07 -16.93
CA HIS A 136 8.95 -3.35 -16.96
C HIS A 136 7.94 -4.50 -17.02
N ASP A 137 8.02 -5.30 -18.07
CA ASP A 137 7.20 -6.49 -18.32
C ASP A 137 7.70 -7.69 -17.47
N ARG A 138 7.43 -7.68 -16.18
CA ARG A 138 7.57 -8.88 -15.35
C ARG A 138 6.32 -9.04 -14.51
N GLU A 139 5.42 -9.86 -15.00
CA GLU A 139 4.17 -10.15 -14.33
C GLU A 139 4.22 -11.52 -13.66
N VAL A 140 4.28 -11.52 -12.32
CA VAL A 140 3.87 -12.70 -11.55
C VAL A 140 2.35 -12.66 -11.52
N VAL A 141 1.70 -13.50 -12.29
CA VAL A 141 0.24 -13.58 -12.33
C VAL A 141 -0.23 -14.60 -11.33
N THR A 142 -0.93 -14.15 -10.30
CA THR A 142 -1.73 -15.03 -9.43
C THR A 142 -3.16 -15.08 -9.95
N THR A 143 -3.78 -16.23 -9.86
CA THR A 143 -5.10 -16.51 -10.47
C THR A 143 -6.26 -16.45 -9.48
N ALA A 144 -5.98 -16.48 -8.17
CA ALA A 144 -6.99 -16.55 -7.12
C ALA A 144 -6.60 -15.72 -5.89
N VAL A 145 -7.56 -15.24 -5.12
CA VAL A 145 -7.30 -14.62 -3.81
C VAL A 145 -6.77 -15.66 -2.83
N GLY A 146 -5.83 -15.26 -1.96
CA GLY A 146 -5.16 -16.17 -1.02
C GLY A 146 -4.13 -17.12 -1.64
N ALA A 147 -3.90 -17.04 -2.96
CA ALA A 147 -2.85 -17.82 -3.62
C ALA A 147 -1.45 -17.38 -3.18
N LEU A 148 -1.23 -16.08 -3.05
CA LEU A 148 0.04 -15.49 -2.66
C LEU A 148 -0.21 -14.22 -1.85
N ILE A 149 0.31 -14.18 -0.64
CA ILE A 149 0.34 -12.99 0.21
C ILE A 149 1.74 -12.40 0.17
N GLN A 150 1.86 -11.19 -0.32
CA GLN A 150 3.10 -10.42 -0.22
C GLN A 150 3.16 -9.76 1.15
N HIS A 151 4.15 -10.13 1.94
CA HIS A 151 4.33 -9.66 3.31
C HIS A 151 5.67 -8.97 3.45
N ASP A 152 5.65 -7.77 4.02
CA ASP A 152 6.83 -6.92 4.09
C ASP A 152 6.73 -5.92 5.24
N ALA A 153 7.88 -5.34 5.62
CA ALA A 153 7.98 -4.22 6.54
C ALA A 153 8.68 -3.03 5.88
N SER A 154 8.26 -1.82 6.24
CA SER A 154 8.86 -0.58 5.76
C SER A 154 9.14 0.36 6.91
N HIS A 155 10.43 0.68 7.12
CA HIS A 155 10.88 1.63 8.13
C HIS A 155 10.94 3.03 7.54
N HIS A 156 10.12 3.92 8.07
CA HIS A 156 10.07 5.30 7.59
C HIS A 156 9.83 6.26 8.75
N ARG A 157 10.21 7.52 8.56
CA ARG A 157 9.80 8.62 9.41
C ARG A 157 8.40 9.08 8.97
N TRP A 158 7.38 8.44 9.56
CA TRP A 158 5.98 8.59 9.14
C TRP A 158 5.37 9.95 9.51
N SER A 159 5.91 10.61 10.55
CA SER A 159 5.61 12.00 10.83
C SER A 159 6.87 12.86 10.65
N PRO A 160 6.78 14.04 10.02
CA PRO A 160 7.91 14.96 9.89
C PRO A 160 8.27 15.65 11.22
N TYR A 161 7.43 15.55 12.22
CA TYR A 161 7.59 16.22 13.52
C TYR A 161 8.20 15.34 14.61
N THR A 162 8.53 14.10 14.31
CA THR A 162 9.28 13.21 15.19
C THR A 162 10.56 12.73 14.53
N ASN A 163 11.60 12.43 15.32
CA ASN A 163 12.82 11.80 14.84
C ASN A 163 12.70 10.26 14.79
N GLU A 164 11.62 9.72 15.29
CA GLU A 164 11.40 8.28 15.36
C GLU A 164 11.09 7.69 13.97
N ARG A 165 11.57 6.50 13.76
CA ARG A 165 11.27 5.70 12.59
C ARG A 165 10.48 4.48 13.02
N TRP A 166 9.25 4.42 12.60
CA TRP A 166 8.37 3.30 12.90
C TRP A 166 8.32 2.30 11.75
N ALA A 167 8.09 1.05 12.08
CA ALA A 167 7.94 -0.03 11.12
C ALA A 167 6.47 -0.19 10.73
N LEU A 168 6.15 0.00 9.44
CA LEU A 168 4.87 -0.39 8.88
C LEU A 168 4.94 -1.82 8.37
N ILE A 169 4.18 -2.72 8.97
CA ILE A 169 4.05 -4.11 8.52
C ILE A 169 2.79 -4.23 7.68
N THR A 170 2.91 -4.80 6.48
CA THR A 170 1.78 -5.00 5.57
C THR A 170 1.70 -6.41 5.04
N SER A 171 0.47 -6.84 4.74
CA SER A 171 0.19 -8.06 4.00
C SER A 171 -0.78 -7.74 2.86
N LEU A 172 -0.33 -7.95 1.63
CA LEU A 172 -1.06 -7.65 0.39
C LEU A 172 -1.45 -8.96 -0.32
N ASP A 173 -2.71 -9.12 -0.66
CA ASP A 173 -3.12 -10.19 -1.58
C ASP A 173 -2.65 -9.89 -3.01
N ASP A 174 -1.84 -10.78 -3.58
CA ASP A 174 -1.21 -10.54 -4.89
C ASP A 174 -2.20 -10.50 -6.05
N PHE A 175 -3.31 -11.24 -5.97
CA PHE A 175 -4.33 -11.27 -7.02
C PHE A 175 -5.16 -9.98 -7.03
N SER A 176 -5.74 -9.61 -5.92
CA SER A 176 -6.67 -8.47 -5.83
C SER A 176 -5.98 -7.12 -5.62
N ARG A 177 -4.74 -7.12 -5.15
CA ARG A 177 -4.01 -5.95 -4.66
C ARG A 177 -4.60 -5.33 -3.39
N LYS A 178 -5.49 -6.03 -2.70
CA LYS A 178 -6.07 -5.61 -1.43
C LYS A 178 -5.03 -5.71 -0.32
N LEU A 179 -4.84 -4.63 0.44
CA LEU A 179 -4.12 -4.65 1.70
C LEU A 179 -4.99 -5.35 2.73
N LEU A 180 -4.63 -6.58 3.09
CA LEU A 180 -5.36 -7.39 4.07
C LEU A 180 -4.97 -7.02 5.50
N TYR A 181 -3.74 -6.54 5.68
CA TYR A 181 -3.21 -6.08 6.95
C TYR A 181 -2.26 -4.91 6.74
N ALA A 182 -2.35 -3.90 7.59
CA ALA A 182 -1.37 -2.82 7.69
C ALA A 182 -1.41 -2.24 9.12
N GLU A 183 -0.26 -2.22 9.80
CA GLU A 183 -0.14 -1.68 11.16
C GLU A 183 1.25 -1.07 11.39
N LEU A 184 1.31 0.03 12.15
CA LEU A 184 2.53 0.69 12.57
C LEU A 184 2.97 0.17 13.93
N PHE A 185 4.27 -0.13 14.03
CA PHE A 185 4.94 -0.55 15.26
C PHE A 185 6.15 0.35 15.53
N GLU A 186 6.47 0.55 16.79
CA GLU A 186 7.69 1.27 17.19
C GLU A 186 8.94 0.55 16.66
N GLN A 187 8.92 -0.79 16.70
CA GLN A 187 10.03 -1.65 16.25
C GLN A 187 9.50 -2.85 15.47
N GLU A 188 10.25 -3.27 14.47
CA GLU A 188 10.04 -4.53 13.77
C GLU A 188 10.63 -5.68 14.60
N THR A 189 9.79 -6.62 14.98
CA THR A 189 10.19 -7.82 15.71
C THR A 189 9.57 -9.06 15.07
N THR A 190 10.08 -10.24 15.39
CA THR A 190 9.45 -11.51 14.99
C THR A 190 8.00 -11.59 15.47
N TRP A 191 7.73 -11.07 16.66
CA TRP A 191 6.39 -11.06 17.25
C TRP A 191 5.40 -10.21 16.44
N THR A 192 5.82 -9.04 15.97
CA THR A 192 4.95 -8.17 15.16
C THR A 192 4.57 -8.83 13.83
N HIS A 193 5.45 -9.63 13.22
CA HIS A 193 5.14 -10.42 12.03
C HIS A 193 4.22 -11.62 12.32
N ILE A 194 4.39 -12.28 13.49
CA ILE A 194 3.48 -13.35 13.92
C ILE A 194 2.07 -12.80 14.14
N ARG A 195 1.95 -11.66 14.81
CA ARG A 195 0.65 -10.97 15.01
C ARG A 195 -0.02 -10.57 13.69
N ALA A 196 0.78 -10.05 12.74
CA ALA A 196 0.25 -9.71 11.41
C ALA A 196 -0.32 -10.93 10.68
N ALA A 197 0.36 -12.07 10.80
CA ALA A 197 -0.12 -13.33 10.22
C ALA A 197 -1.37 -13.84 10.94
N GLU A 198 -1.42 -13.77 12.28
CA GLU A 198 -2.58 -14.16 13.08
C GLU A 198 -3.81 -13.34 12.70
N ALA A 199 -3.70 -12.01 12.67
CA ALA A 199 -4.79 -11.11 12.30
C ALA A 199 -5.31 -11.40 10.89
N LEU A 200 -4.41 -11.52 9.91
CA LEU A 200 -4.81 -11.86 8.53
C LEU A 200 -5.55 -13.19 8.47
N MET A 201 -5.02 -14.23 9.12
CA MET A 201 -5.61 -15.56 9.06
C MET A 201 -6.92 -15.65 9.84
N HIS A 202 -7.08 -14.87 10.89
CA HIS A 202 -8.34 -14.74 11.62
C HIS A 202 -9.44 -14.15 10.74
N ASP A 203 -9.13 -13.08 10.00
CA ASP A 203 -10.12 -12.33 9.22
C ASP A 203 -10.45 -12.96 7.87
N TYR A 204 -9.45 -13.58 7.23
CA TYR A 204 -9.58 -14.07 5.85
C TYR A 204 -9.41 -15.58 5.70
N GLY A 205 -8.75 -16.24 6.65
CA GLY A 205 -8.35 -17.63 6.59
C GLY A 205 -6.88 -17.84 6.26
N ILE A 206 -6.44 -19.10 6.20
CA ILE A 206 -5.06 -19.51 5.96
C ILE A 206 -4.78 -19.45 4.44
N PRO A 207 -3.83 -18.61 3.97
CA PRO A 207 -3.47 -18.54 2.56
C PRO A 207 -2.65 -19.75 2.13
N LEU A 208 -2.48 -19.93 0.81
CA LEU A 208 -1.64 -20.99 0.27
C LEU A 208 -0.15 -20.70 0.50
N ARG A 209 0.28 -19.44 0.25
CA ARG A 209 1.70 -19.07 0.26
C ARG A 209 1.93 -17.64 0.72
N TYR A 210 3.03 -17.42 1.44
CA TYR A 210 3.62 -16.11 1.70
C TYR A 210 4.83 -15.87 0.81
N TYR A 211 4.96 -14.64 0.33
CA TYR A 211 6.12 -14.14 -0.38
C TYR A 211 6.78 -13.04 0.46
N VAL A 212 7.99 -13.30 0.91
CA VAL A 212 8.75 -12.46 1.84
C VAL A 212 10.15 -12.18 1.31
N ASP A 213 10.86 -11.23 1.93
CA ASP A 213 12.26 -11.03 1.61
C ASP A 213 13.17 -12.04 2.34
N SER A 214 14.47 -11.87 2.16
CA SER A 214 15.47 -12.73 2.79
C SER A 214 15.95 -12.17 4.15
N LEU A 215 15.11 -11.37 4.86
CA LEU A 215 15.44 -10.89 6.20
C LEU A 215 15.54 -12.05 7.21
N ARG A 216 16.30 -11.81 8.28
CA ARG A 216 16.53 -12.81 9.35
C ARG A 216 15.25 -13.29 10.04
N VAL A 217 14.20 -12.47 10.06
CA VAL A 217 12.88 -12.82 10.58
C VAL A 217 12.25 -13.98 9.81
N PHE A 218 12.50 -14.06 8.49
CA PHE A 218 11.86 -15.01 7.60
C PHE A 218 12.78 -16.14 7.16
N ARG A 219 14.09 -15.94 7.19
CA ARG A 219 15.07 -16.90 6.72
C ARG A 219 16.27 -16.93 7.68
N PHE A 220 16.72 -18.14 8.03
CA PHE A 220 17.99 -18.30 8.69
C PHE A 220 19.11 -17.89 7.72
N VAL A 221 19.79 -16.78 8.04
CA VAL A 221 20.98 -16.34 7.33
C VAL A 221 22.15 -16.62 8.26
N GLN A 222 23.01 -17.54 7.87
CA GLN A 222 24.26 -17.79 8.57
C GLN A 222 25.13 -16.54 8.46
N SER A 223 25.10 -15.69 9.51
CA SER A 223 25.92 -14.47 9.52
C SER A 223 27.37 -14.84 9.74
N ARG A 224 28.25 -14.23 8.98
CA ARG A 224 29.71 -14.26 9.16
C ARG A 224 30.19 -13.65 10.50
N ASP A 225 29.29 -13.31 11.41
CA ASP A 225 29.59 -12.42 12.52
C ASP A 225 29.86 -13.14 13.83
N SER A 226 31.01 -12.80 14.35
CA SER A 226 31.58 -12.93 15.67
C SER A 226 31.86 -14.32 16.21
N PHE A 227 33.12 -14.49 16.49
CA PHE A 227 33.77 -15.63 17.17
C PHE A 227 33.08 -16.08 18.47
N TRP A 228 32.37 -15.17 19.13
CA TRP A 228 31.66 -15.40 20.39
C TRP A 228 30.29 -16.05 20.25
N ARG A 229 29.64 -15.97 19.08
CA ARG A 229 28.34 -16.60 18.84
C ARG A 229 28.44 -18.03 18.30
N LYS A 230 29.62 -18.49 17.92
CA LYS A 230 29.81 -19.87 17.43
C LYS A 230 29.49 -20.97 18.44
N HIS A 231 29.49 -20.65 19.76
CA HIS A 231 29.18 -21.62 20.80
C HIS A 231 27.70 -21.74 21.17
N ILE A 232 26.83 -20.86 20.65
CA ILE A 232 25.39 -20.87 20.99
C ILE A 232 24.54 -21.50 19.88
N VAL A 233 25.07 -21.65 18.65
CA VAL A 233 24.33 -22.17 17.51
C VAL A 233 25.02 -23.42 16.96
N GLN A 234 25.04 -24.45 17.75
CA GLN A 234 25.34 -25.84 17.30
C GLN A 234 24.09 -26.71 17.36
N THR A 235 22.95 -26.22 16.89
CA THR A 235 21.82 -27.09 16.55
C THR A 235 21.41 -26.77 15.12
N ASP A 236 21.73 -27.69 14.25
CA ASP A 236 21.23 -27.80 12.90
C ASP A 236 19.71 -27.75 12.93
N GLU A 237 19.08 -26.72 12.33
CA GLU A 237 17.63 -26.55 12.17
C GLU A 237 16.89 -25.63 13.14
N THR A 238 17.30 -24.41 13.30
CA THR A 238 16.35 -23.41 13.84
C THR A 238 15.76 -22.60 12.68
N ASP A 239 14.67 -23.10 12.11
CA ASP A 239 13.81 -22.26 11.27
C ASP A 239 13.42 -21.01 12.07
N PRO A 240 13.45 -19.80 11.49
CA PRO A 240 12.96 -18.59 12.14
C PRO A 240 11.57 -18.83 12.71
N GLN A 241 11.30 -18.32 13.89
CA GLN A 241 10.06 -18.59 14.64
C GLN A 241 8.80 -18.28 13.83
N TRP A 242 8.81 -17.22 13.05
CA TRP A 242 7.73 -16.91 12.12
C TRP A 242 7.50 -18.05 11.10
N LYS A 243 8.57 -18.60 10.53
CA LYS A 243 8.51 -19.72 9.59
C LYS A 243 7.98 -20.99 10.23
N GLN A 244 8.27 -21.22 11.51
CA GLN A 244 7.71 -22.35 12.28
C GLN A 244 6.18 -22.25 12.36
N VAL A 245 5.64 -21.04 12.60
CA VAL A 245 4.18 -20.81 12.55
C VAL A 245 3.61 -21.17 11.17
N MET A 246 4.25 -20.73 10.09
CA MET A 246 3.82 -21.06 8.73
C MET A 246 3.85 -22.57 8.47
N LYS A 247 4.90 -23.25 8.91
CA LYS A 247 5.07 -24.72 8.78
C LYS A 247 3.96 -25.48 9.53
N ILE A 248 3.65 -25.07 10.76
CA ILE A 248 2.57 -25.67 11.57
C ILE A 248 1.22 -25.56 10.86
N LEU A 249 0.95 -24.44 10.18
CA LEU A 249 -0.30 -24.17 9.47
C LEU A 249 -0.30 -24.70 8.02
N GLY A 250 0.80 -25.34 7.57
CA GLY A 250 0.92 -25.85 6.21
C GLY A 250 0.88 -24.73 5.16
N VAL A 251 1.51 -23.60 5.45
CA VAL A 251 1.64 -22.45 4.54
C VAL A 251 3.03 -22.45 3.92
N GLU A 252 3.09 -22.37 2.61
CA GLU A 252 4.37 -22.27 1.89
C GLU A 252 5.00 -20.89 2.07
N VAL A 253 6.33 -20.85 2.17
CA VAL A 253 7.09 -19.59 2.23
C VAL A 253 8.02 -19.52 1.03
N SER A 254 7.85 -18.49 0.21
CA SER A 254 8.71 -18.18 -0.94
C SER A 254 9.49 -16.90 -0.67
N TYR A 255 10.76 -16.91 -1.08
CA TYR A 255 11.66 -15.76 -0.84
C TYR A 255 11.88 -14.98 -2.13
N ALA A 256 11.93 -13.65 -2.01
CA ALA A 256 12.30 -12.78 -3.11
C ALA A 256 13.77 -13.02 -3.50
N LEU A 257 14.00 -13.39 -4.75
CA LEU A 257 15.34 -13.61 -5.29
C LEU A 257 16.09 -12.30 -5.61
N SER A 258 15.35 -11.19 -5.72
CA SER A 258 15.91 -9.86 -5.98
C SER A 258 15.01 -8.77 -5.44
N PRO A 259 15.55 -7.57 -5.12
CA PRO A 259 14.74 -6.42 -4.71
C PRO A 259 13.66 -6.05 -5.75
N GLN A 260 13.96 -6.19 -7.05
CA GLN A 260 13.04 -5.87 -8.14
C GLN A 260 11.81 -6.81 -8.17
N ALA A 261 11.92 -8.02 -7.63
CA ALA A 261 10.82 -8.96 -7.55
C ALA A 261 9.70 -8.52 -6.58
N LYS A 262 9.98 -7.56 -5.69
CA LYS A 262 9.03 -6.97 -4.73
C LYS A 262 8.31 -5.72 -5.21
N GLY A 263 8.51 -5.27 -6.44
CA GLY A 263 7.91 -4.03 -6.97
C GLY A 263 6.39 -3.90 -6.80
N LYS A 264 5.68 -4.99 -6.51
CA LYS A 264 4.24 -5.00 -6.25
C LYS A 264 3.90 -4.52 -4.83
N VAL A 265 4.71 -4.88 -3.81
CA VAL A 265 4.54 -4.41 -2.42
C VAL A 265 5.09 -3.00 -2.24
N GLU A 266 6.13 -2.62 -2.98
CA GLU A 266 6.70 -1.28 -2.93
C GLU A 266 5.73 -0.17 -3.37
N ARG A 267 4.78 -0.46 -4.27
CA ARG A 267 3.80 0.53 -4.75
C ARG A 267 2.85 1.01 -3.65
N PRO A 268 2.19 0.13 -2.88
CA PRO A 268 1.41 0.54 -1.71
C PRO A 268 2.23 1.32 -0.70
N TYR A 269 3.48 0.94 -0.45
CA TYR A 269 4.33 1.68 0.48
C TYR A 269 4.59 3.11 0.05
N ARG A 270 4.96 3.35 -1.22
CA ARG A 270 5.15 4.71 -1.73
C ARG A 270 3.88 5.53 -1.64
N TRP A 271 2.75 4.92 -1.92
CA TRP A 271 1.46 5.57 -1.85
C TRP A 271 1.10 5.94 -0.41
N LEU A 272 1.28 5.02 0.54
CA LEU A 272 1.07 5.25 1.96
C LEU A 272 2.06 6.28 2.53
N GLN A 273 3.35 6.15 2.21
CA GLN A 273 4.39 7.09 2.66
C GLN A 273 4.06 8.53 2.25
N ASP A 274 3.75 8.76 0.98
CA ASP A 274 3.44 10.11 0.50
C ASP A 274 2.19 10.67 1.19
N ARG A 275 1.13 9.90 1.33
CA ARG A 275 -0.15 10.37 1.88
C ARG A 275 -0.13 10.54 3.38
N ILE A 276 0.41 9.59 4.11
CA ILE A 276 0.50 9.65 5.57
C ILE A 276 1.37 10.84 5.99
N VAL A 277 2.55 11.00 5.38
CA VAL A 277 3.45 12.11 5.70
C VAL A 277 2.80 13.47 5.42
N ARG A 278 2.06 13.61 4.31
CA ARG A 278 1.31 14.85 4.00
C ARG A 278 0.22 15.13 5.03
N THR A 279 -0.55 14.14 5.41
CA THR A 279 -1.61 14.30 6.42
C THR A 279 -1.00 14.68 7.77
N CYS A 280 0.07 13.99 8.18
CA CYS A 280 0.80 14.33 9.40
C CYS A 280 1.39 15.74 9.36
N ALA A 281 1.88 16.21 8.20
CA ALA A 281 2.39 17.57 8.05
C ALA A 281 1.28 18.62 8.19
N ILE A 282 0.12 18.40 7.58
CA ILE A 282 -1.03 19.32 7.63
C ILE A 282 -1.63 19.36 9.04
N GLU A 283 -1.83 18.19 9.66
CA GLU A 283 -2.50 18.06 10.96
C GLU A 283 -1.53 18.14 12.15
N LYS A 284 -0.22 18.27 11.89
CA LYS A 284 0.86 18.38 12.90
C LYS A 284 0.89 17.20 13.88
N LEU A 285 0.68 16.00 13.38
CA LEU A 285 0.64 14.79 14.20
C LEU A 285 2.06 14.37 14.63
N THR A 286 2.21 13.93 15.86
CA THR A 286 3.52 13.61 16.46
C THR A 286 3.61 12.19 17.03
N THR A 287 2.48 11.58 17.38
CA THR A 287 2.44 10.28 18.06
C THR A 287 2.12 9.14 17.11
N ILE A 288 2.61 7.94 17.40
CA ILE A 288 2.33 6.75 16.60
C ILE A 288 0.83 6.42 16.53
N ASP A 289 0.08 6.69 17.60
CA ASP A 289 -1.35 6.37 17.65
C ASP A 289 -2.17 7.29 16.75
N GLU A 290 -1.82 8.59 16.70
CA GLU A 290 -2.41 9.52 15.73
C GLU A 290 -2.13 9.06 14.30
N VAL A 291 -0.90 8.65 13.99
CA VAL A 291 -0.50 8.18 12.67
C VAL A 291 -1.16 6.83 12.31
N ARG A 292 -1.42 5.97 13.29
CA ARG A 292 -2.25 4.75 13.10
C ARG A 292 -3.67 5.10 12.65
N GLY A 293 -4.26 6.18 13.17
CA GLY A 293 -5.55 6.69 12.70
C GLY A 293 -5.51 7.05 11.22
N VAL A 294 -4.50 7.82 10.81
CA VAL A 294 -4.28 8.18 9.40
C VAL A 294 -4.04 6.96 8.52
N LEU A 295 -3.24 5.99 8.98
CA LEU A 295 -2.99 4.74 8.27
C LEU A 295 -4.29 3.98 8.00
N LYS A 296 -5.18 3.90 8.99
CA LYS A 296 -6.48 3.22 8.86
C LYS A 296 -7.34 3.87 7.78
N ASP A 297 -7.42 5.19 7.76
CA ASP A 297 -8.17 5.95 6.74
C ASP A 297 -7.58 5.76 5.35
N GLU A 298 -6.25 5.79 5.23
CA GLU A 298 -5.57 5.62 3.94
C GLU A 298 -5.64 4.16 3.46
N MET A 299 -5.62 3.17 4.36
CA MET A 299 -5.85 1.77 4.01
C MET A 299 -7.28 1.55 3.49
N ASP A 300 -8.29 2.14 4.14
CA ASP A 300 -9.68 2.11 3.67
C ASP A 300 -9.79 2.74 2.28
N ARG A 301 -9.22 3.91 2.10
CA ARG A 301 -9.19 4.60 0.80
C ARG A 301 -8.52 3.77 -0.28
N TYR A 302 -7.35 3.20 0.00
CA TYR A 302 -6.62 2.36 -0.95
C TYR A 302 -7.44 1.14 -1.36
N ASN A 303 -8.07 0.48 -0.40
CA ASN A 303 -8.83 -0.74 -0.64
C ASN A 303 -10.17 -0.50 -1.31
N ASN A 304 -10.88 0.58 -0.94
CA ASN A 304 -12.31 0.75 -1.28
C ASN A 304 -12.59 1.89 -2.25
N HIS A 305 -11.67 2.83 -2.44
CA HIS A 305 -11.91 4.03 -3.25
C HIS A 305 -10.90 4.27 -4.38
N GLN A 306 -9.78 3.56 -4.36
CA GLN A 306 -8.71 3.73 -5.34
C GLN A 306 -8.76 2.64 -6.41
N VAL A 307 -8.90 3.04 -7.69
CA VAL A 307 -8.71 2.12 -8.81
C VAL A 307 -7.22 1.80 -8.94
N HIS A 308 -6.87 0.52 -8.84
CA HIS A 308 -5.49 0.08 -8.95
C HIS A 308 -5.03 0.08 -10.40
N SER A 309 -3.93 0.77 -10.72
CA SER A 309 -3.48 1.04 -12.10
C SER A 309 -3.16 -0.22 -12.92
N THR A 310 -2.76 -1.32 -12.28
CA THR A 310 -2.43 -2.57 -12.99
C THR A 310 -3.66 -3.43 -13.24
N THR A 311 -4.60 -3.50 -12.27
CA THR A 311 -5.79 -4.35 -12.40
C THR A 311 -6.96 -3.63 -13.05
N GLY A 312 -6.97 -2.28 -13.06
CA GLY A 312 -8.09 -1.47 -13.52
C GLY A 312 -9.32 -1.53 -12.63
N GLU A 313 -9.23 -2.21 -11.48
CA GLU A 313 -10.34 -2.43 -10.54
C GLU A 313 -10.00 -1.88 -9.14
N ILE A 314 -11.02 -1.65 -8.33
CA ILE A 314 -10.88 -1.35 -6.91
C ILE A 314 -10.51 -2.65 -6.18
N PRO A 315 -9.44 -2.68 -5.36
CA PRO A 315 -8.95 -3.91 -4.73
C PRO A 315 -10.01 -4.71 -3.98
N SER A 316 -10.83 -4.08 -3.15
CA SER A 316 -11.89 -4.76 -2.41
C SER A 316 -12.97 -5.34 -3.33
N ILE A 317 -13.35 -4.63 -4.39
CA ILE A 317 -14.35 -5.14 -5.35
C ILE A 317 -13.82 -6.39 -6.05
N ARG A 318 -12.55 -6.36 -6.50
CA ARG A 318 -11.89 -7.51 -7.13
C ARG A 318 -11.76 -8.69 -6.18
N PHE A 319 -11.41 -8.44 -4.92
CA PHE A 319 -11.29 -9.46 -3.87
C PHE A 319 -12.62 -10.15 -3.60
N GLU A 320 -13.68 -9.38 -3.34
CA GLU A 320 -15.00 -9.91 -3.01
C GLU A 320 -15.68 -10.60 -4.22
N LYS A 321 -15.41 -10.12 -5.43
CA LYS A 321 -15.86 -10.78 -6.66
C LYS A 321 -15.24 -12.17 -6.76
N ALA A 322 -13.93 -12.30 -6.61
CA ALA A 322 -13.23 -13.59 -6.65
C ALA A 322 -13.77 -14.57 -5.58
N ARG A 323 -13.99 -14.10 -4.36
CA ARG A 323 -14.59 -14.93 -3.29
C ARG A 323 -15.98 -15.45 -3.64
N ARG A 324 -16.85 -14.60 -4.16
CA ARG A 324 -18.21 -14.97 -4.60
C ARG A 324 -18.23 -15.96 -5.75
N GLU A 325 -17.26 -15.85 -6.65
CA GLU A 325 -17.09 -16.76 -7.80
C GLU A 325 -16.39 -18.08 -7.43
N GLY A 326 -16.08 -18.30 -6.13
CA GLY A 326 -15.38 -19.49 -5.65
C GLY A 326 -13.88 -19.52 -6.01
N ASN A 327 -13.33 -18.40 -6.49
CA ASN A 327 -11.93 -18.26 -6.85
C ASN A 327 -11.08 -17.79 -5.64
N SER A 328 -11.11 -18.58 -4.56
CA SER A 328 -10.39 -18.33 -3.32
C SER A 328 -9.63 -19.57 -2.87
N LEU A 329 -8.36 -19.41 -2.51
CA LEU A 329 -7.50 -20.42 -1.93
C LEU A 329 -7.27 -20.23 -0.43
N PHE A 330 -8.00 -19.32 0.20
CA PHE A 330 -8.02 -19.24 1.66
C PHE A 330 -8.73 -20.47 2.25
N ARG A 331 -8.07 -21.10 3.21
CA ARG A 331 -8.59 -22.26 3.95
C ARG A 331 -9.12 -21.81 5.31
N HIS A 332 -10.11 -22.49 5.84
CA HIS A 332 -10.54 -22.28 7.21
C HIS A 332 -9.42 -22.57 8.20
N VAL A 333 -9.36 -21.78 9.29
CA VAL A 333 -8.39 -21.99 10.37
C VAL A 333 -8.80 -23.24 11.15
N VAL A 334 -8.04 -24.30 10.97
CA VAL A 334 -8.16 -25.53 11.75
C VAL A 334 -6.87 -25.70 12.54
N LEU A 335 -6.97 -25.73 13.86
CA LEU A 335 -5.79 -25.91 14.71
C LEU A 335 -5.28 -27.35 14.57
N PRO A 336 -4.00 -27.54 14.25
CA PRO A 336 -3.42 -28.86 14.22
C PRO A 336 -3.27 -29.43 15.64
N LYS A 337 -3.50 -30.73 15.79
CA LYS A 337 -3.23 -31.40 17.06
C LYS A 337 -1.71 -31.27 17.41
N PRO A 338 -1.34 -31.08 18.67
CA PRO A 338 -2.20 -31.17 19.88
C PRO A 338 -2.83 -29.83 20.31
N TYR A 339 -2.71 -28.74 19.54
CA TYR A 339 -3.10 -27.39 19.93
C TYR A 339 -4.62 -27.21 20.00
N THR A 340 -5.06 -26.53 21.05
CA THR A 340 -6.49 -26.19 21.27
C THR A 340 -6.75 -24.69 21.23
N SER A 341 -5.71 -23.87 21.15
CA SER A 341 -5.79 -22.41 21.13
C SER A 341 -4.89 -21.84 20.04
N THR A 342 -5.32 -20.77 19.36
CA THR A 342 -4.50 -20.01 18.42
C THR A 342 -3.21 -19.51 19.07
N LYS A 343 -3.24 -19.20 20.37
CA LYS A 343 -2.07 -18.81 21.17
C LYS A 343 -0.93 -19.85 21.20
N ASP A 344 -1.24 -21.13 20.96
CA ASP A 344 -0.24 -22.19 20.92
C ASP A 344 0.39 -22.35 19.53
N VAL A 345 -0.24 -21.75 18.51
CA VAL A 345 0.26 -21.70 17.15
C VAL A 345 0.99 -20.38 16.90
N PHE A 346 0.32 -19.26 17.17
CA PHE A 346 0.87 -17.92 17.00
C PHE A 346 1.58 -17.47 18.29
N CYS A 347 2.78 -17.97 18.50
CA CYS A 347 3.61 -17.67 19.66
C CYS A 347 5.10 -17.70 19.29
N LEU A 348 5.90 -17.09 20.13
CA LEU A 348 7.34 -17.30 20.13
C LEU A 348 7.64 -18.59 20.86
N ARG A 349 8.61 -19.39 20.40
CA ARG A 349 8.96 -20.68 20.98
C ARG A 349 10.40 -20.71 21.43
N GLU A 350 10.60 -21.24 22.61
CA GLU A 350 11.91 -21.51 23.14
C GLU A 350 11.96 -22.91 23.76
N LYS A 351 13.15 -23.51 23.81
CA LYS A 351 13.39 -24.77 24.47
C LYS A 351 14.15 -24.55 25.76
N ARG A 352 13.72 -25.18 26.82
CA ARG A 352 14.36 -25.10 28.14
C ARG A 352 14.48 -26.50 28.77
N MET A 353 15.57 -26.72 29.48
CA MET A 353 15.83 -27.97 30.25
C MET A 353 15.26 -27.82 31.64
N VAL A 354 14.54 -28.83 32.10
CA VAL A 354 14.09 -28.92 33.52
C VAL A 354 15.24 -29.30 34.43
N ASN A 355 15.54 -28.46 35.41
CA ASN A 355 16.62 -28.67 36.34
C ASN A 355 16.28 -29.69 37.47
N GLY A 356 17.25 -29.98 38.35
CA GLY A 356 17.09 -30.91 39.47
C GLY A 356 16.02 -30.49 40.49
N TYR A 357 15.56 -29.24 40.47
CA TYR A 357 14.49 -28.71 41.34
C TYR A 357 13.14 -28.62 40.65
N ARG A 358 12.97 -29.29 39.49
CA ARG A 358 11.76 -29.21 38.64
C ARG A 358 11.41 -27.79 38.24
N LYS A 359 12.42 -27.01 37.92
CA LYS A 359 12.27 -25.63 37.44
C LYS A 359 12.96 -25.46 36.10
N ILE A 360 12.44 -24.51 35.32
CA ILE A 360 13.11 -23.95 34.13
C ILE A 360 13.51 -22.51 34.42
N SER A 361 14.64 -22.06 33.86
CA SER A 361 15.03 -20.65 33.89
C SER A 361 14.63 -19.98 32.56
N LEU A 362 13.91 -18.87 32.65
CA LEU A 362 13.46 -18.08 31.50
C LEU A 362 13.62 -16.59 31.82
N PHE A 363 14.49 -15.89 31.12
CA PHE A 363 14.78 -14.45 31.32
C PHE A 363 15.03 -14.06 32.80
N ASN A 364 15.78 -14.85 33.52
CA ASN A 364 16.09 -14.74 34.97
C ASN A 364 14.91 -15.05 35.92
N HIS A 365 13.78 -15.54 35.39
CA HIS A 365 12.68 -16.05 36.21
C HIS A 365 12.79 -17.58 36.31
N GLU A 366 12.57 -18.12 37.51
CA GLU A 366 12.44 -19.56 37.74
C GLU A 366 10.98 -19.97 37.74
N ILE A 367 10.60 -20.82 36.80
CA ILE A 367 9.22 -21.33 36.67
C ILE A 367 9.21 -22.79 37.08
N VAL A 368 8.36 -23.15 38.05
CA VAL A 368 8.19 -24.52 38.54
C VAL A 368 7.40 -25.36 37.54
N VAL A 369 7.91 -26.53 37.19
CA VAL A 369 7.28 -27.45 36.21
C VAL A 369 7.16 -28.84 36.85
N PRO A 370 6.24 -29.05 37.80
CA PRO A 370 6.23 -30.23 38.66
C PRO A 370 5.89 -31.54 37.93
N LYS A 371 5.19 -31.48 36.80
CA LYS A 371 4.70 -32.63 36.04
C LYS A 371 5.71 -33.22 35.04
N VAL A 372 6.87 -32.58 34.88
CA VAL A 372 7.88 -33.01 33.92
C VAL A 372 9.02 -33.72 34.63
N PRO A 373 9.54 -34.83 34.09
CA PRO A 373 10.73 -35.46 34.65
C PRO A 373 11.94 -34.53 34.65
N LEU A 374 12.90 -34.82 35.51
CA LEU A 374 14.15 -34.06 35.60
C LEU A 374 15.01 -34.25 34.36
N ARG A 375 15.68 -33.19 33.91
CA ARG A 375 16.54 -33.17 32.72
C ARG A 375 15.86 -33.43 31.41
N GLU A 376 14.53 -33.30 31.35
CA GLU A 376 13.77 -33.30 30.11
C GLU A 376 13.71 -31.90 29.51
N GLU A 377 13.68 -31.83 28.17
CA GLU A 377 13.50 -30.60 27.43
C GLU A 377 12.00 -30.30 27.30
N VAL A 378 11.61 -29.07 27.61
CA VAL A 378 10.24 -28.56 27.42
C VAL A 378 10.24 -27.45 26.35
N GLU A 379 9.15 -27.37 25.61
CA GLU A 379 8.89 -26.24 24.72
C GLU A 379 8.11 -25.17 25.49
N VAL A 380 8.60 -23.94 25.40
CA VAL A 380 8.00 -22.77 26.06
C VAL A 380 7.41 -21.86 25.01
N HIS A 381 6.11 -21.69 25.04
CA HIS A 381 5.37 -20.75 24.20
C HIS A 381 5.25 -19.41 24.90
N LEU A 382 5.69 -18.34 24.24
CA LEU A 382 5.64 -16.97 24.75
C LEU A 382 4.65 -16.18 23.91
N ILE A 383 3.66 -15.62 24.57
CA ILE A 383 2.58 -14.86 23.94
C ILE A 383 2.52 -13.47 24.56
N PRO A 384 3.26 -12.50 24.04
CA PRO A 384 3.22 -11.11 24.52
C PRO A 384 1.90 -10.43 24.16
N ASP A 385 1.23 -9.85 25.16
CA ASP A 385 0.07 -9.01 25.00
C ASP A 385 0.43 -7.58 25.41
N THR A 386 0.81 -6.78 24.45
CA THR A 386 1.23 -5.39 24.68
C THR A 386 0.05 -4.50 25.13
N MET A 387 -1.18 -4.82 24.74
CA MET A 387 -2.37 -4.09 25.15
C MET A 387 -2.69 -4.28 26.64
N ARG A 388 -2.52 -5.50 27.13
CA ARG A 388 -2.71 -5.81 28.55
C ARG A 388 -1.45 -5.63 29.39
N GLY A 389 -0.31 -5.40 28.75
CA GLY A 389 0.98 -5.35 29.41
C GLY A 389 1.38 -6.67 30.07
N ALA A 390 1.01 -7.80 29.47
CA ALA A 390 1.17 -9.14 30.03
C ALA A 390 1.91 -10.07 29.05
N LEU A 391 2.65 -11.03 29.61
CA LEU A 391 3.26 -12.14 28.89
C LEU A 391 2.64 -13.46 29.36
N ASP A 392 1.86 -14.10 28.51
CA ASP A 392 1.40 -15.46 28.76
C ASP A 392 2.51 -16.44 28.40
N ILE A 393 2.85 -17.32 29.31
CA ILE A 393 3.86 -18.37 29.14
C ILE A 393 3.16 -19.71 29.27
N ARG A 394 3.27 -20.55 28.24
CA ARG A 394 2.72 -21.91 28.24
C ARG A 394 3.85 -22.90 28.05
N ILE A 395 3.91 -23.91 28.89
CA ILE A 395 4.96 -24.91 28.88
C ILE A 395 4.36 -26.24 28.38
N TRP A 396 5.01 -26.77 27.36
CA TRP A 396 4.59 -27.99 26.66
C TRP A 396 5.65 -29.06 26.83
N TRP A 397 5.21 -30.27 27.11
CA TRP A 397 6.02 -31.47 27.19
C TRP A 397 5.24 -32.67 26.64
N ASP A 398 5.86 -33.46 25.81
CA ASP A 398 5.22 -34.65 25.15
C ASP A 398 3.85 -34.33 24.54
N ASN A 399 3.76 -33.27 23.76
CA ASN A 399 2.53 -32.80 23.12
C ASN A 399 1.37 -32.41 24.05
N HIS A 400 1.66 -32.16 25.34
CA HIS A 400 0.66 -31.72 26.30
C HIS A 400 1.10 -30.40 26.96
N MET A 401 0.15 -29.49 27.16
CA MET A 401 0.39 -28.29 27.95
C MET A 401 0.42 -28.69 29.43
N VAL A 402 1.59 -28.65 30.04
CA VAL A 402 1.82 -29.09 31.43
C VAL A 402 1.70 -27.96 32.44
N HIS A 403 1.93 -26.72 32.02
CA HIS A 403 1.86 -25.55 32.91
C HIS A 403 1.57 -24.27 32.09
N SER A 404 0.90 -23.29 32.71
CA SER A 404 0.68 -21.98 32.16
C SER A 404 0.76 -20.93 33.26
N VAL A 405 1.42 -19.81 32.98
CA VAL A 405 1.60 -18.69 33.92
C VAL A 405 1.64 -17.38 33.16
N THR A 406 1.13 -16.31 33.74
CA THR A 406 1.16 -14.96 33.17
C THR A 406 2.00 -14.04 34.04
N TYR A 407 2.88 -13.28 33.41
CA TYR A 407 3.70 -12.26 34.05
C TYR A 407 3.43 -10.88 33.45
N PRO A 408 3.60 -9.80 34.24
CA PRO A 408 3.60 -8.45 33.68
C PRO A 408 4.80 -8.26 32.72
N LEU A 409 4.57 -7.66 31.54
CA LEU A 409 5.65 -7.38 30.56
C LEU A 409 6.78 -6.54 31.14
N LYS A 410 6.48 -5.64 32.09
CA LYS A 410 7.49 -4.80 32.77
C LYS A 410 8.58 -5.60 33.54
N GLU A 411 8.33 -6.87 33.84
CA GLU A 411 9.32 -7.74 34.44
C GLU A 411 10.37 -8.24 33.44
N PHE A 412 10.18 -8.00 32.14
CA PHE A 412 11.08 -8.41 31.07
C PHE A 412 11.65 -7.19 30.27
N PRO A 413 12.26 -6.19 30.95
CA PRO A 413 12.63 -4.93 30.30
C PRO A 413 13.74 -5.06 29.24
N ARG A 414 14.44 -6.21 29.18
CA ARG A 414 15.50 -6.50 28.21
C ARG A 414 15.05 -7.42 27.08
N VAL A 415 13.79 -7.80 27.06
CA VAL A 415 13.24 -8.68 26.03
C VAL A 415 12.41 -7.84 25.08
N HIS A 416 12.83 -7.77 23.84
CA HIS A 416 12.08 -7.12 22.77
C HIS A 416 11.17 -8.16 22.11
N PHE A 417 9.91 -8.06 22.37
CA PHE A 417 8.88 -8.92 21.79
C PHE A 417 8.33 -8.33 20.49
#